data_1f0a459a058aa502a0f2b1d31f1c15c0
#
_entry.id   1f0a459a058aa502a0f2b1d31f1c15c0
#
_cell.length_a   1.000
_cell.length_b   1.000
_cell.length_c   1.000
_cell.angle_alpha   90.00
_cell.angle_beta   90.00
_cell.angle_gamma   90.00
#
_symmetry.space_group_name_H-M   'P 1'
#
loop_
_entity.id
_entity.type
_entity.pdbx_description
1 polymer ?
#
loop_
_entity_poly.entity_id
_entity_poly.type
_entity_poly.pdbx_seq_one_letter_code
_entity_poly.pdbx_strand_id
1 'polypeptide(L)'
;VSVVSNILAVTNIKRVNANATQIANGYMSCISELGDIQKETLLIHRLGLSHIVATDLNTMISLVETIRSEQETLETYLDDFQEYVTDDNKTEYDALVSNYEGMKYELANLMAYSANNDNEAAYALANGKIADYSSAMQESIAAIRTNVSENADVAKEQLAAVYRTAIAASTASIIISVAALLATLICVFQLVIIPLLKTQKEITDIIEDIDKREGDLTRRVSVHANQEVAAVGNGINVFMDKLQDIF
;
A
#
# COMPACT_ATOMS: atom_id res chain seq x y z
N VAL A 1 1.71 15.18 -21.67
CA VAL A 1 1.18 13.82 -21.47
C VAL A 1 2.09 13.04 -20.54
N SER A 2 3.39 12.92 -20.80
CA SER A 2 4.35 12.14 -20.01
C SER A 2 4.43 12.58 -18.52
N VAL A 3 4.43 13.90 -18.24
CA VAL A 3 4.47 14.42 -16.87
C VAL A 3 3.21 14.05 -16.08
N VAL A 4 2.04 14.17 -16.68
CA VAL A 4 0.76 13.80 -16.06
C VAL A 4 0.71 12.29 -15.78
N SER A 5 1.17 11.47 -16.72
CA SER A 5 1.28 10.02 -16.55
C SER A 5 2.18 9.64 -15.38
N ASN A 6 3.34 10.27 -15.27
CA ASN A 6 4.27 10.01 -14.16
C ASN A 6 3.70 10.44 -12.79
N ILE A 7 3.01 11.57 -12.72
CA ILE A 7 2.37 12.02 -11.49
C ILE A 7 1.28 11.03 -11.05
N LEU A 8 0.45 10.56 -11.97
CA LEU A 8 -0.58 9.56 -11.68
C LEU A 8 0.04 8.24 -11.21
N ALA A 9 1.08 7.76 -11.87
CA ALA A 9 1.77 6.53 -11.48
C ALA A 9 2.36 6.63 -10.06
N VAL A 10 3.06 7.72 -9.74
CA VAL A 10 3.62 7.96 -8.41
C VAL A 10 2.53 8.05 -7.34
N THR A 11 1.43 8.75 -7.62
CA THR A 11 0.30 8.87 -6.69
C THR A 11 -0.35 7.51 -6.40
N ASN A 12 -0.55 6.70 -7.43
CA ASN A 12 -1.11 5.36 -7.31
C ASN A 12 -0.19 4.43 -6.51
N ILE A 13 1.12 4.46 -6.76
CA ILE A 13 2.12 3.68 -5.99
C ILE A 13 2.09 4.08 -4.52
N LYS A 14 2.04 5.38 -4.21
CA LYS A 14 1.94 5.86 -2.82
C LYS A 14 0.69 5.34 -2.11
N ARG A 15 -0.47 5.36 -2.76
CA ARG A 15 -1.73 4.85 -2.19
C ARG A 15 -1.67 3.35 -1.95
N VAL A 16 -1.16 2.58 -2.91
CA VAL A 16 -0.97 1.12 -2.77
C VAL A 16 -0.03 0.82 -1.60
N ASN A 17 1.10 1.51 -1.50
CA ASN A 17 2.06 1.31 -0.43
C ASN A 17 1.49 1.69 0.95
N ALA A 18 0.76 2.80 1.05
CA ALA A 18 0.13 3.22 2.31
C ALA A 18 -0.89 2.18 2.81
N ASN A 19 -1.75 1.68 1.94
CA ASN A 19 -2.73 0.65 2.30
C ASN A 19 -2.06 -0.68 2.66
N ALA A 20 -1.02 -1.09 1.93
CA ALA A 20 -0.25 -2.30 2.24
C ALA A 20 0.45 -2.20 3.61
N THR A 21 1.02 -1.03 3.93
CA THR A 21 1.64 -0.77 5.23
C THR A 21 0.61 -0.79 6.36
N GLN A 22 -0.56 -0.22 6.16
CA GLN A 22 -1.65 -0.24 7.14
C GLN A 22 -2.10 -1.68 7.44
N ILE A 23 -2.26 -2.52 6.41
CA ILE A 23 -2.61 -3.93 6.58
C ILE A 23 -1.50 -4.67 7.33
N ALA A 24 -0.24 -4.51 6.91
CA ALA A 24 0.87 -5.26 7.48
C ALA A 24 1.16 -4.85 8.94
N ASN A 25 1.25 -3.56 9.22
CA ASN A 25 1.66 -3.08 10.54
C ASN A 25 0.48 -2.97 11.52
N GLY A 26 -0.71 -2.58 11.05
CA GLY A 26 -1.88 -2.46 11.91
C GLY A 26 -2.46 -3.82 12.30
N TYR A 27 -2.92 -4.58 11.33
CA TYR A 27 -3.64 -5.83 11.61
C TYR A 27 -2.73 -6.95 12.12
N MET A 28 -1.51 -7.08 11.58
CA MET A 28 -0.57 -8.12 12.02
C MET A 28 -0.07 -7.88 13.44
N SER A 29 0.22 -6.62 13.82
CA SER A 29 0.59 -6.27 15.19
C SER A 29 -0.56 -6.53 16.16
N CYS A 30 -1.78 -6.12 15.82
CA CYS A 30 -2.97 -6.39 16.61
C CYS A 30 -3.15 -7.91 16.91
N ILE A 31 -3.01 -8.77 15.89
CA ILE A 31 -3.10 -10.23 16.06
C ILE A 31 -1.96 -10.78 16.95
N SER A 32 -0.75 -10.23 16.83
CA SER A 32 0.38 -10.61 17.66
C SER A 32 0.13 -10.29 19.13
N GLU A 33 -0.34 -9.08 19.42
CA GLU A 33 -0.63 -8.65 20.80
C GLU A 33 -1.78 -9.45 21.42
N LEU A 34 -2.83 -9.78 20.65
CA LEU A 34 -3.86 -10.71 21.11
C LEU A 34 -3.28 -12.09 21.45
N GLY A 35 -2.24 -12.52 20.75
CA GLY A 35 -1.51 -13.74 21.04
C GLY A 35 -0.74 -13.66 22.36
N ASP A 36 -0.12 -12.52 22.65
CA ASP A 36 0.59 -12.28 23.89
C ASP A 36 -0.37 -12.19 25.09
N ILE A 37 -1.50 -11.48 24.97
CA ILE A 37 -2.58 -11.46 25.97
C ILE A 37 -3.10 -12.87 26.27
N GLN A 38 -3.34 -13.67 25.22
CA GLN A 38 -3.81 -15.05 25.35
C GLN A 38 -2.82 -15.93 26.11
N LYS A 39 -1.55 -15.85 25.73
CA LYS A 39 -0.45 -16.59 26.35
C LYS A 39 -0.33 -16.24 27.84
N GLU A 40 -0.39 -14.96 28.16
CA GLU A 40 -0.22 -14.47 29.52
C GLU A 40 -1.39 -14.86 30.41
N THR A 41 -2.63 -14.79 29.90
CA THR A 41 -3.84 -15.29 30.59
C THR A 41 -3.68 -16.75 31.01
N LEU A 42 -3.21 -17.61 30.09
CA LEU A 42 -3.01 -19.04 30.35
C LEU A 42 -1.84 -19.28 31.33
N LEU A 43 -0.79 -18.46 31.24
CA LEU A 43 0.34 -18.56 32.17
C LEU A 43 -0.08 -18.26 33.61
N ILE A 44 -0.82 -17.16 33.81
CA ILE A 44 -1.33 -16.76 35.12
C ILE A 44 -2.24 -17.82 35.70
N HIS A 45 -3.16 -18.39 34.92
CA HIS A 45 -4.01 -19.50 35.38
C HIS A 45 -3.18 -20.72 35.82
N ARG A 46 -2.19 -21.12 35.02
CA ARG A 46 -1.27 -22.22 35.32
C ARG A 46 -0.46 -21.94 36.59
N LEU A 47 0.01 -20.73 36.82
CA LEU A 47 0.72 -20.35 38.03
C LEU A 47 -0.17 -20.45 39.27
N GLY A 48 -1.46 -20.08 39.16
CA GLY A 48 -2.45 -20.33 40.22
C GLY A 48 -2.58 -21.80 40.59
N LEU A 49 -2.66 -22.70 39.61
CA LEU A 49 -2.64 -24.14 39.83
C LEU A 49 -1.32 -24.62 40.49
N SER A 50 -0.18 -24.04 40.08
CA SER A 50 1.13 -24.35 40.67
C SER A 50 1.20 -23.94 42.14
N HIS A 51 0.54 -22.84 42.52
CA HIS A 51 0.48 -22.40 43.92
C HIS A 51 -0.24 -23.40 44.83
N ILE A 52 -1.32 -24.07 44.34
CA ILE A 52 -2.08 -25.07 45.10
C ILE A 52 -1.24 -26.29 45.40
N VAL A 53 -0.34 -26.71 44.50
CA VAL A 53 0.49 -27.91 44.67
C VAL A 53 1.83 -27.62 45.32
N ALA A 54 2.17 -26.36 45.61
CA ALA A 54 3.37 -26.01 46.35
C ALA A 54 3.30 -26.52 47.79
N THR A 55 4.40 -27.13 48.25
CA THR A 55 4.43 -27.80 49.55
C THR A 55 5.19 -27.01 50.61
N ASP A 56 5.88 -25.94 50.23
CA ASP A 56 6.64 -25.10 51.17
C ASP A 56 6.31 -23.61 50.95
N LEU A 57 6.44 -22.86 52.05
CA LEU A 57 6.08 -21.46 52.10
C LEU A 57 6.94 -20.58 51.15
N ASN A 58 8.22 -20.87 50.99
CA ASN A 58 9.10 -20.07 50.14
C ASN A 58 8.69 -20.19 48.67
N THR A 59 8.36 -21.39 48.22
CA THR A 59 7.84 -21.64 46.88
C THR A 59 6.50 -20.93 46.70
N MET A 60 5.57 -20.96 47.66
CA MET A 60 4.30 -20.22 47.59
C MET A 60 4.53 -18.71 47.47
N ILE A 61 5.43 -18.12 48.26
CA ILE A 61 5.76 -16.70 48.20
C ILE A 61 6.32 -16.34 46.82
N SER A 62 7.28 -17.11 46.31
CA SER A 62 7.86 -16.89 44.98
C SER A 62 6.81 -16.97 43.86
N LEU A 63 5.84 -17.88 43.96
CA LEU A 63 4.74 -17.98 43.00
C LEU A 63 3.80 -16.76 43.07
N VAL A 64 3.52 -16.24 44.27
CA VAL A 64 2.73 -14.99 44.42
C VAL A 64 3.42 -13.81 43.74
N GLU A 65 4.75 -13.67 43.94
CA GLU A 65 5.55 -12.62 43.31
C GLU A 65 5.54 -12.77 41.78
N THR A 66 5.68 -14.00 41.28
CA THR A 66 5.63 -14.31 39.85
C THR A 66 4.23 -13.99 39.29
N ILE A 67 3.14 -14.45 39.93
CA ILE A 67 1.77 -14.18 39.50
C ILE A 67 1.53 -12.65 39.40
N ARG A 68 2.01 -11.88 40.38
CA ARG A 68 1.89 -10.44 40.39
C ARG A 68 2.62 -9.80 39.21
N SER A 69 3.86 -10.23 38.96
CA SER A 69 4.65 -9.74 37.82
C SER A 69 3.99 -10.03 36.46
N GLU A 70 3.42 -11.24 36.30
CA GLU A 70 2.72 -11.60 35.06
C GLU A 70 1.36 -10.89 34.94
N GLN A 71 0.69 -10.56 36.04
CA GLN A 71 -0.49 -9.70 36.03
C GLN A 71 -0.15 -8.28 35.56
N GLU A 72 0.96 -7.68 36.06
CA GLU A 72 1.44 -6.38 35.62
C GLU A 72 1.81 -6.41 34.11
N THR A 73 2.38 -7.50 33.62
CA THR A 73 2.69 -7.72 32.21
C THR A 73 1.40 -7.78 31.36
N LEU A 74 0.41 -8.56 31.81
CA LEU A 74 -0.89 -8.65 31.11
C LEU A 74 -1.62 -7.31 31.10
N GLU A 75 -1.60 -6.55 32.20
CA GLU A 75 -2.18 -5.21 32.28
C GLU A 75 -1.52 -4.28 31.25
N THR A 76 -0.19 -4.34 31.12
CA THR A 76 0.53 -3.58 30.08
C THR A 76 0.07 -3.97 28.68
N TYR A 77 -0.05 -5.27 28.38
CA TYR A 77 -0.54 -5.73 27.07
C TYR A 77 -1.99 -5.30 26.81
N LEU A 78 -2.85 -5.31 27.82
CA LEU A 78 -4.23 -4.83 27.68
C LEU A 78 -4.26 -3.31 27.42
N ASP A 79 -3.43 -2.53 28.12
CA ASP A 79 -3.34 -1.09 27.92
C ASP A 79 -2.78 -0.74 26.53
N ASP A 80 -1.71 -1.41 26.09
CA ASP A 80 -1.12 -1.22 24.77
C ASP A 80 -2.12 -1.59 23.66
N PHE A 81 -2.92 -2.65 23.91
CA PHE A 81 -3.95 -3.08 22.95
C PHE A 81 -5.06 -2.05 22.72
N GLN A 82 -5.23 -1.06 23.61
CA GLN A 82 -6.24 -0.01 23.44
C GLN A 82 -6.10 0.76 22.10
N GLU A 83 -4.89 0.86 21.55
CA GLU A 83 -4.68 1.54 20.27
C GLU A 83 -5.38 0.83 19.08
N TYR A 84 -5.69 -0.48 19.22
CA TYR A 84 -6.38 -1.29 18.23
C TYR A 84 -7.90 -1.41 18.47
N VAL A 85 -8.41 -0.79 19.53
CA VAL A 85 -9.83 -0.81 19.86
C VAL A 85 -10.60 0.14 18.96
N THR A 86 -11.58 -0.38 18.28
CA THR A 86 -12.50 0.34 17.38
C THR A 86 -13.94 0.13 17.84
N ASP A 87 -14.89 0.86 17.27
CA ASP A 87 -16.30 0.66 17.58
C ASP A 87 -16.78 -0.79 17.31
N ASP A 88 -16.13 -1.47 16.35
CA ASP A 88 -16.51 -2.83 15.94
C ASP A 88 -16.03 -3.93 16.91
N ASN A 89 -15.02 -3.67 17.75
CA ASN A 89 -14.47 -4.65 18.68
C ASN A 89 -14.46 -4.19 20.14
N LYS A 90 -14.99 -3.00 20.41
CA LYS A 90 -15.00 -2.41 21.76
C LYS A 90 -15.74 -3.26 22.79
N THR A 91 -16.85 -3.83 22.40
CA THR A 91 -17.67 -4.68 23.29
C THR A 91 -16.88 -5.90 23.79
N GLU A 92 -16.19 -6.56 22.87
CA GLU A 92 -15.36 -7.73 23.15
C GLU A 92 -14.12 -7.36 23.97
N TYR A 93 -13.52 -6.20 23.71
CA TYR A 93 -12.41 -5.69 24.50
C TYR A 93 -12.84 -5.33 25.93
N ASP A 94 -13.95 -4.64 26.10
CA ASP A 94 -14.50 -4.33 27.43
C ASP A 94 -14.84 -5.60 28.21
N ALA A 95 -15.36 -6.63 27.55
CA ALA A 95 -15.60 -7.94 28.14
C ALA A 95 -14.31 -8.65 28.52
N LEU A 96 -13.25 -8.57 27.67
CA LEU A 96 -11.92 -9.13 27.96
C LEU A 96 -11.33 -8.54 29.24
N VAL A 97 -11.34 -7.21 29.37
CA VAL A 97 -10.84 -6.50 30.55
C VAL A 97 -11.66 -6.84 31.80
N SER A 98 -12.99 -6.85 31.70
CA SER A 98 -13.88 -7.22 32.80
C SER A 98 -13.66 -8.63 33.31
N ASN A 99 -13.47 -9.59 32.40
CA ASN A 99 -13.18 -10.99 32.76
C ASN A 99 -11.78 -11.12 33.39
N TYR A 100 -10.81 -10.36 32.94
CA TYR A 100 -9.48 -10.30 33.57
C TYR A 100 -9.57 -9.80 35.02
N GLU A 101 -10.30 -8.73 35.29
CA GLU A 101 -10.48 -8.22 36.66
C GLU A 101 -11.18 -9.25 37.55
N GLY A 102 -12.17 -9.96 37.05
CA GLY A 102 -12.81 -11.09 37.75
C GLY A 102 -11.84 -12.23 38.05
N MET A 103 -11.02 -12.60 37.08
CA MET A 103 -9.99 -13.64 37.24
C MET A 103 -8.92 -13.24 38.29
N LYS A 104 -8.45 -12.00 38.24
CA LYS A 104 -7.50 -11.41 39.15
C LYS A 104 -8.00 -11.46 40.58
N TYR A 105 -9.27 -11.10 40.83
CA TYR A 105 -9.92 -11.18 42.13
C TYR A 105 -9.98 -12.62 42.66
N GLU A 106 -10.42 -13.58 41.85
CA GLU A 106 -10.53 -14.97 42.27
C GLU A 106 -9.16 -15.66 42.44
N LEU A 107 -8.14 -15.24 41.70
CA LEU A 107 -6.74 -15.67 41.92
C LEU A 107 -6.22 -15.24 43.31
N ALA A 108 -6.55 -14.03 43.77
CA ALA A 108 -6.19 -13.60 45.13
C ALA A 108 -6.87 -14.47 46.20
N ASN A 109 -8.16 -14.85 45.99
CA ASN A 109 -8.87 -15.77 46.87
C ASN A 109 -8.24 -17.20 46.85
N LEU A 110 -7.89 -17.69 45.65
CA LEU A 110 -7.23 -18.98 45.48
C LEU A 110 -5.92 -19.02 46.28
N MET A 111 -5.06 -18.01 46.15
CA MET A 111 -3.79 -17.93 46.85
C MET A 111 -4.01 -17.90 48.39
N ALA A 112 -5.03 -17.18 48.87
CA ALA A 112 -5.40 -17.14 50.26
C ALA A 112 -5.88 -18.48 50.79
N TYR A 113 -6.72 -19.23 50.10
CA TYR A 113 -7.16 -20.58 50.49
C TYR A 113 -5.96 -21.56 50.49
N SER A 114 -5.18 -21.55 49.41
CA SER A 114 -3.99 -22.41 49.30
C SER A 114 -2.97 -22.16 50.41
N ALA A 115 -2.68 -20.91 50.75
CA ALA A 115 -1.78 -20.54 51.86
C ALA A 115 -2.29 -20.99 53.24
N ASN A 116 -3.61 -21.13 53.40
CA ASN A 116 -4.25 -21.65 54.59
C ASN A 116 -4.42 -23.20 54.60
N ASN A 117 -3.80 -23.90 53.64
CA ASN A 117 -3.94 -25.35 53.42
C ASN A 117 -5.39 -25.80 53.08
N ASP A 118 -6.27 -24.88 52.64
CA ASP A 118 -7.59 -25.22 52.12
C ASP A 118 -7.47 -25.45 50.61
N ASN A 119 -6.78 -26.51 50.24
CA ASN A 119 -6.50 -26.85 48.86
C ASN A 119 -7.78 -27.31 48.11
N GLU A 120 -8.81 -27.79 48.82
CA GLU A 120 -10.08 -28.14 48.22
C GLU A 120 -10.80 -26.87 47.67
N ALA A 121 -10.91 -25.84 48.53
CA ALA A 121 -11.51 -24.56 48.11
C ALA A 121 -10.65 -23.86 47.02
N ALA A 122 -9.31 -23.87 47.15
CA ALA A 122 -8.42 -23.32 46.14
C ALA A 122 -8.58 -24.04 44.79
N TYR A 123 -8.65 -25.38 44.80
CA TYR A 123 -8.83 -26.18 43.59
C TYR A 123 -10.20 -25.96 42.95
N ALA A 124 -11.27 -25.82 43.76
CA ALA A 124 -12.60 -25.50 43.27
C ALA A 124 -12.64 -24.13 42.55
N LEU A 125 -11.94 -23.11 43.09
CA LEU A 125 -11.80 -21.81 42.39
C LEU A 125 -11.03 -21.94 41.09
N ALA A 126 -9.90 -22.64 41.08
CA ALA A 126 -9.06 -22.79 39.91
C ALA A 126 -9.80 -23.44 38.73
N ASN A 127 -10.57 -24.49 38.97
CA ASN A 127 -11.29 -25.25 37.95
C ASN A 127 -12.74 -24.77 37.73
N GLY A 128 -13.22 -23.85 38.58
CA GLY A 128 -14.52 -23.18 38.41
C GLY A 128 -14.32 -21.74 37.89
N LYS A 129 -14.54 -20.77 38.77
CA LYS A 129 -14.59 -19.35 38.37
C LYS A 129 -13.36 -18.85 37.59
N ILE A 130 -12.12 -19.25 37.98
CA ILE A 130 -10.91 -18.83 37.30
C ILE A 130 -10.85 -19.44 35.89
N ALA A 131 -11.21 -20.71 35.74
CA ALA A 131 -11.30 -21.37 34.46
C ALA A 131 -12.41 -20.74 33.57
N ASP A 132 -13.56 -20.35 34.15
CA ASP A 132 -14.65 -19.69 33.45
C ASP A 132 -14.23 -18.31 32.92
N TYR A 133 -13.55 -17.51 33.79
CA TYR A 133 -13.01 -16.22 33.36
C TYR A 133 -11.93 -16.35 32.27
N SER A 134 -11.02 -17.31 32.47
CA SER A 134 -9.98 -17.60 31.47
C SER A 134 -10.60 -18.01 30.12
N SER A 135 -11.65 -18.82 30.13
CA SER A 135 -12.37 -19.23 28.91
C SER A 135 -13.10 -18.06 28.26
N ALA A 136 -13.79 -17.22 29.05
CA ALA A 136 -14.45 -16.03 28.56
C ALA A 136 -13.48 -15.00 27.95
N MET A 137 -12.27 -14.84 28.55
CA MET A 137 -11.20 -14.04 27.94
C MET A 137 -10.77 -14.60 26.58
N GLN A 138 -10.63 -15.93 26.47
CA GLN A 138 -10.27 -16.59 25.22
C GLN A 138 -11.34 -16.40 24.14
N GLU A 139 -12.63 -16.45 24.51
CA GLU A 139 -13.73 -16.18 23.61
C GLU A 139 -13.72 -14.74 23.12
N SER A 140 -13.48 -13.77 24.01
CA SER A 140 -13.33 -12.35 23.64
C SER A 140 -12.15 -12.14 22.67
N ILE A 141 -11.00 -12.74 22.96
CA ILE A 141 -9.81 -12.70 22.10
C ILE A 141 -10.12 -13.30 20.70
N ALA A 142 -10.81 -14.44 20.68
CA ALA A 142 -11.18 -15.08 19.40
C ALA A 142 -12.15 -14.22 18.58
N ALA A 143 -13.12 -13.57 19.23
CA ALA A 143 -14.06 -12.67 18.59
C ALA A 143 -13.36 -11.42 18.01
N ILE A 144 -12.48 -10.78 18.79
CA ILE A 144 -11.66 -9.65 18.31
C ILE A 144 -10.78 -10.09 17.13
N ARG A 145 -10.12 -11.24 17.22
CA ARG A 145 -9.27 -11.79 16.14
C ARG A 145 -10.06 -12.02 14.87
N THR A 146 -11.29 -12.53 14.97
CA THR A 146 -12.17 -12.72 13.81
C THR A 146 -12.52 -11.38 13.16
N ASN A 147 -12.94 -10.40 13.95
CA ASN A 147 -13.26 -9.05 13.45
C ASN A 147 -12.05 -8.40 12.76
N VAL A 148 -10.88 -8.46 13.38
CA VAL A 148 -9.63 -7.93 12.81
C VAL A 148 -9.24 -8.63 11.51
N SER A 149 -9.44 -9.96 11.43
CA SER A 149 -9.18 -10.73 10.21
C SER A 149 -10.13 -10.35 9.07
N GLU A 150 -11.42 -10.21 9.36
CA GLU A 150 -12.42 -9.76 8.39
C GLU A 150 -12.09 -8.36 7.87
N ASN A 151 -11.75 -7.43 8.75
CA ASN A 151 -11.33 -6.08 8.38
C ASN A 151 -10.05 -6.08 7.53
N ALA A 152 -9.09 -6.97 7.82
CA ALA A 152 -7.89 -7.14 7.02
C ALA A 152 -8.21 -7.68 5.61
N ASP A 153 -9.16 -8.59 5.48
CA ASP A 153 -9.57 -9.13 4.18
C ASP A 153 -10.30 -8.06 3.35
N VAL A 154 -11.17 -7.26 3.95
CA VAL A 154 -11.78 -6.10 3.29
C VAL A 154 -10.71 -5.11 2.82
N ALA A 155 -9.71 -4.82 3.65
CA ALA A 155 -8.61 -3.93 3.29
C ALA A 155 -7.76 -4.48 2.13
N LYS A 156 -7.52 -5.79 2.07
CA LYS A 156 -6.84 -6.48 0.94
C LYS A 156 -7.66 -6.36 -0.36
N GLU A 157 -8.97 -6.54 -0.29
CA GLU A 157 -9.84 -6.38 -1.47
C GLU A 157 -9.84 -4.94 -1.98
N GLN A 158 -9.89 -3.96 -1.09
CA GLN A 158 -9.76 -2.54 -1.43
C GLN A 158 -8.40 -2.24 -2.07
N LEU A 159 -7.32 -2.80 -1.52
CA LEU A 159 -5.98 -2.68 -2.09
C LEU A 159 -5.91 -3.27 -3.50
N ALA A 160 -6.49 -4.45 -3.72
CA ALA A 160 -6.55 -5.08 -5.04
C ALA A 160 -7.36 -4.23 -6.04
N ALA A 161 -8.46 -3.60 -5.61
CA ALA A 161 -9.24 -2.70 -6.45
C ALA A 161 -8.46 -1.43 -6.84
N VAL A 162 -7.76 -0.81 -5.88
CA VAL A 162 -6.87 0.34 -6.13
C VAL A 162 -5.77 -0.04 -7.11
N TYR A 163 -5.15 -1.20 -6.92
CA TYR A 163 -4.10 -1.70 -7.81
C TYR A 163 -4.59 -1.92 -9.24
N ARG A 164 -5.76 -2.56 -9.42
CA ARG A 164 -6.38 -2.75 -10.75
C ARG A 164 -6.66 -1.41 -11.43
N THR A 165 -7.21 -0.45 -10.70
CA THR A 165 -7.49 0.90 -11.22
C THR A 165 -6.21 1.62 -11.59
N ALA A 166 -5.16 1.50 -10.79
CA ALA A 166 -3.85 2.07 -11.05
C ALA A 166 -3.21 1.52 -12.34
N ILE A 167 -3.27 0.19 -12.52
CA ILE A 167 -2.78 -0.47 -13.75
C ILE A 167 -3.58 0.01 -14.96
N ALA A 168 -4.91 0.01 -14.89
CA ALA A 168 -5.75 0.44 -16.00
C ALA A 168 -5.46 1.89 -16.42
N ALA A 169 -5.35 2.81 -15.45
CA ALA A 169 -5.02 4.21 -15.70
C ALA A 169 -3.62 4.37 -16.31
N SER A 170 -2.63 3.64 -15.79
CA SER A 170 -1.26 3.67 -16.33
C SER A 170 -1.20 3.12 -17.76
N THR A 171 -1.87 2.01 -18.03
CA THR A 171 -1.94 1.40 -19.37
C THR A 171 -2.61 2.34 -20.36
N ALA A 172 -3.74 2.94 -20.02
CA ALA A 172 -4.42 3.93 -20.84
C ALA A 172 -3.52 5.13 -21.15
N SER A 173 -2.79 5.62 -20.16
CA SER A 173 -1.86 6.73 -20.31
C SER A 173 -0.70 6.41 -21.26
N ILE A 174 -0.16 5.19 -21.19
CA ILE A 174 0.89 4.72 -22.13
C ILE A 174 0.35 4.68 -23.56
N ILE A 175 -0.83 4.10 -23.77
CA ILE A 175 -1.45 4.03 -25.10
C ILE A 175 -1.66 5.44 -25.70
N ILE A 176 -2.20 6.37 -24.91
CA ILE A 176 -2.39 7.76 -25.35
C ILE A 176 -1.05 8.42 -25.70
N SER A 177 0.00 8.19 -24.90
CA SER A 177 1.33 8.75 -25.14
C SER A 177 1.94 8.22 -26.45
N VAL A 178 1.83 6.93 -26.71
CA VAL A 178 2.30 6.31 -27.96
C VAL A 178 1.53 6.83 -29.15
N ALA A 179 0.20 6.92 -29.06
CA ALA A 179 -0.64 7.47 -30.13
C ALA A 179 -0.29 8.93 -30.45
N ALA A 180 -0.06 9.77 -29.44
CA ALA A 180 0.35 11.16 -29.62
C ALA A 180 1.73 11.26 -30.29
N LEU A 181 2.67 10.41 -29.93
CA LEU A 181 4.01 10.35 -30.54
C LEU A 181 3.90 9.96 -32.03
N LEU A 182 3.12 8.95 -32.36
CA LEU A 182 2.90 8.53 -33.75
C LEU A 182 2.24 9.64 -34.57
N ALA A 183 1.22 10.30 -34.02
CA ALA A 183 0.57 11.43 -34.68
C ALA A 183 1.57 12.57 -34.96
N THR A 184 2.44 12.89 -34.00
CA THR A 184 3.49 13.90 -34.17
C THR A 184 4.45 13.53 -35.30
N LEU A 185 4.91 12.26 -35.32
CA LEU A 185 5.79 11.77 -36.40
C LEU A 185 5.13 11.87 -37.78
N ILE A 186 3.87 11.49 -37.90
CA ILE A 186 3.11 11.59 -39.14
C ILE A 186 2.99 13.04 -39.57
N CYS A 187 2.67 13.96 -38.66
CA CYS A 187 2.62 15.39 -38.96
C CYS A 187 3.94 15.95 -39.49
N VAL A 188 5.05 15.62 -38.81
CA VAL A 188 6.40 16.05 -39.24
C VAL A 188 6.72 15.48 -40.61
N PHE A 189 6.41 14.21 -40.85
CA PHE A 189 6.68 13.57 -42.14
C PHE A 189 5.90 14.25 -43.30
N GLN A 190 4.61 14.50 -43.09
CA GLN A 190 3.75 15.08 -44.08
C GLN A 190 3.98 16.60 -44.33
N LEU A 191 4.21 17.33 -43.22
CA LEU A 191 4.28 18.79 -43.31
C LEU A 191 5.68 19.33 -43.54
N VAL A 192 6.73 18.53 -43.25
CA VAL A 192 8.11 18.98 -43.39
C VAL A 192 8.89 18.10 -44.36
N ILE A 193 8.95 16.78 -44.14
CA ILE A 193 9.86 15.91 -44.91
C ILE A 193 9.40 15.78 -46.37
N ILE A 194 8.13 15.50 -46.66
CA ILE A 194 7.64 15.33 -48.01
C ILE A 194 7.81 16.63 -48.81
N PRO A 195 7.41 17.83 -48.35
CA PRO A 195 7.65 19.07 -49.07
C PRO A 195 9.13 19.37 -49.32
N LEU A 196 10.00 19.13 -48.34
CA LEU A 196 11.46 19.30 -48.52
C LEU A 196 12.02 18.40 -49.62
N LEU A 197 11.64 17.12 -49.63
CA LEU A 197 12.07 16.18 -50.68
C LEU A 197 11.59 16.60 -52.07
N LYS A 198 10.37 17.14 -52.19
CA LYS A 198 9.86 17.69 -53.45
C LYS A 198 10.67 18.88 -53.89
N THR A 199 10.88 19.85 -53.02
CA THR A 199 11.71 21.03 -53.28
C THR A 199 13.12 20.66 -53.70
N GLN A 200 13.74 19.71 -52.99
CA GLN A 200 15.09 19.19 -53.33
C GLN A 200 15.11 18.59 -54.73
N LYS A 201 14.10 17.78 -55.09
CA LYS A 201 14.01 17.18 -56.41
C LYS A 201 13.88 18.23 -57.51
N GLU A 202 12.96 19.21 -57.35
CA GLU A 202 12.75 20.29 -58.30
C GLU A 202 14.02 21.12 -58.49
N ILE A 203 14.79 21.41 -57.45
CA ILE A 203 16.09 22.06 -57.52
C ILE A 203 17.07 21.23 -58.33
N THR A 204 17.16 19.92 -58.03
CA THR A 204 18.07 19.01 -58.74
C THR A 204 17.74 18.96 -60.22
N ASP A 205 16.45 18.84 -60.58
CA ASP A 205 15.98 18.85 -61.96
C ASP A 205 16.36 20.15 -62.69
N ILE A 206 16.22 21.34 -62.03
CA ILE A 206 16.63 22.62 -62.59
C ILE A 206 18.15 22.69 -62.82
N ILE A 207 18.97 22.22 -61.87
CA ILE A 207 20.42 22.19 -61.99
C ILE A 207 20.86 21.29 -63.14
N GLU A 208 20.25 20.11 -63.30
CA GLU A 208 20.55 19.16 -64.35
C GLU A 208 20.22 19.74 -65.75
N ASP A 209 19.09 20.43 -65.86
CA ASP A 209 18.71 21.11 -67.13
C ASP A 209 19.69 22.24 -67.48
N ILE A 210 20.17 23.01 -66.50
CA ILE A 210 21.20 24.04 -66.71
C ILE A 210 22.53 23.42 -67.16
N ASP A 211 22.96 22.34 -66.59
CA ASP A 211 24.24 21.67 -66.90
C ASP A 211 24.29 21.07 -68.31
N LYS A 212 23.13 20.62 -68.79
CA LYS A 212 22.96 20.13 -70.16
C LYS A 212 22.90 21.23 -71.25
N ARG A 213 23.01 22.50 -70.87
CA ARG A 213 22.87 23.72 -71.72
C ARG A 213 21.46 23.86 -72.38
N GLU A 214 20.48 23.14 -71.87
CA GLU A 214 19.06 23.24 -72.23
C GLU A 214 18.27 24.02 -71.16
N GLY A 215 18.98 24.70 -70.27
CA GLY A 215 18.44 25.30 -69.06
C GLY A 215 17.40 26.39 -69.34
N ASP A 216 16.16 26.12 -69.02
CA ASP A 216 15.11 27.06 -68.96
C ASP A 216 15.15 27.84 -67.65
N LEU A 217 15.80 28.98 -67.61
CA LEU A 217 15.90 29.88 -66.47
C LEU A 217 14.55 30.46 -66.04
N THR A 218 13.46 30.18 -66.74
CA THR A 218 12.10 30.61 -66.34
C THR A 218 11.42 29.61 -65.36
N ARG A 219 11.94 28.42 -65.23
CA ARG A 219 11.42 27.43 -64.26
C ARG A 219 11.56 27.93 -62.81
N ARG A 220 10.53 27.64 -62.02
CA ARG A 220 10.46 28.00 -60.60
C ARG A 220 10.13 26.79 -59.77
N VAL A 221 10.67 26.77 -58.53
CA VAL A 221 10.33 25.78 -57.53
C VAL A 221 8.91 26.00 -57.02
N SER A 222 8.13 24.91 -56.94
CA SER A 222 6.74 24.98 -56.49
C SER A 222 6.66 25.22 -54.99
N VAL A 223 6.08 26.34 -54.57
CA VAL A 223 6.00 26.72 -53.17
C VAL A 223 4.63 26.27 -52.58
N HIS A 224 4.49 24.96 -52.29
CA HIS A 224 3.28 24.37 -51.70
C HIS A 224 3.62 23.74 -50.35
N ALA A 225 4.11 24.54 -49.40
CA ALA A 225 4.58 24.03 -48.11
C ALA A 225 4.30 25.01 -46.96
N ASN A 226 4.55 24.59 -45.74
CA ASN A 226 4.53 25.43 -44.55
C ASN A 226 5.51 26.60 -44.69
N GLN A 227 5.28 27.65 -43.89
CA GLN A 227 5.95 28.95 -44.02
C GLN A 227 7.49 28.85 -44.10
N GLU A 228 8.11 27.96 -43.34
CA GLU A 228 9.56 27.78 -43.30
C GLU A 228 10.08 27.09 -44.58
N VAL A 229 9.44 26.05 -45.04
CA VAL A 229 9.82 25.36 -46.28
C VAL A 229 9.49 26.21 -47.51
N ALA A 230 8.39 26.93 -47.44
CA ALA A 230 8.03 27.92 -48.48
C ALA A 230 9.06 29.03 -48.61
N ALA A 231 9.65 29.48 -47.51
CA ALA A 231 10.70 30.50 -47.52
C ALA A 231 11.96 30.02 -48.26
N VAL A 232 12.32 28.75 -48.16
CA VAL A 232 13.44 28.14 -48.91
C VAL A 232 13.14 28.14 -50.40
N GLY A 233 11.96 27.67 -50.82
CA GLY A 233 11.53 27.68 -52.23
C GLY A 233 11.50 29.10 -52.82
N ASN A 234 10.96 30.06 -52.10
CA ASN A 234 10.91 31.47 -52.50
C ASN A 234 12.33 32.06 -52.62
N GLY A 235 13.24 31.77 -51.70
CA GLY A 235 14.63 32.21 -51.77
C GLY A 235 15.33 31.71 -53.04
N ILE A 236 15.06 30.46 -53.43
CA ILE A 236 15.59 29.88 -54.67
C ILE A 236 14.97 30.56 -55.91
N ASN A 237 13.65 30.81 -55.90
CA ASN A 237 12.99 31.51 -57.00
C ASN A 237 13.55 32.93 -57.20
N VAL A 238 13.77 33.68 -56.12
CA VAL A 238 14.44 34.97 -56.14
C VAL A 238 15.88 34.89 -56.70
N PHE A 239 16.62 33.83 -56.36
CA PHE A 239 17.93 33.60 -56.95
C PHE A 239 17.86 33.32 -58.44
N MET A 240 16.90 32.53 -58.92
CA MET A 240 16.67 32.26 -60.31
C MET A 240 16.27 33.53 -61.12
N ASP A 241 15.44 34.41 -60.53
CA ASP A 241 15.10 35.72 -61.12
C ASP A 241 16.37 36.54 -61.36
N LYS A 242 17.26 36.63 -60.38
CA LYS A 242 18.51 37.34 -60.52
C LYS A 242 19.47 36.73 -61.54
N LEU A 243 19.51 35.42 -61.68
CA LEU A 243 20.27 34.74 -62.73
C LEU A 243 19.71 35.07 -64.10
N GLN A 244 18.36 35.08 -64.27
CA GLN A 244 17.68 35.42 -65.51
C GLN A 244 17.94 36.87 -65.93
N ASP A 245 18.09 37.82 -65.00
CA ASP A 245 18.39 39.24 -65.29
C ASP A 245 19.83 39.45 -65.71
N ILE A 246 20.77 38.52 -65.49
CA ILE A 246 22.20 38.59 -65.77
C ILE A 246 22.50 38.07 -67.22
N PHE A 247 21.68 37.10 -67.65
CA PHE A 247 21.88 36.42 -68.95
C PHE A 247 20.83 36.81 -69.95
#